data_9244893dd52b62c6ad470d0a849a2b5a
#
_entry.id   9244893dd52b62c6ad470d0a849a2b5a
#
_cell.length_a   1.000
_cell.length_b   1.000
_cell.length_c   1.000
_cell.angle_alpha   90.00
_cell.angle_beta   90.00
_cell.angle_gamma   90.00
#
_symmetry.space_group_name_H-M   'P 1'
#
loop_
_entity.id
_entity.type
_entity.pdbx_description
1 polymer ?
#
loop_
_entity_poly.entity_id
_entity_poly.type
_entity_poly.pdbx_seq_one_letter_code
_entity_poly.pdbx_strand_id
1 'polypeptide(L)'
;MSTTLTEDEFGELQEPRTPVSEVLPWIGMLAMLAVVAGALAAVFWSRVVVLPSYTILRNGRAVVTERALTEFVAADAWFVICGAVVGIGLGIVAWKWFKPLGWPAALLAAGAGLLSGLVCWKLGEVLGPGDFSERIAQASPGDLVPISLTLRSWSAPAVWAFAAVTPVLLAASLGPDDAGEPVRRGSARPEEEQPENVDERGVMSTVGEEDLAR
;
A
#
# COMPACT_ATOMS: atom_id res chain seq x y z
N MET A 1 9.08 -0.96 -47.91
CA MET A 1 9.05 0.46 -47.54
C MET A 1 9.27 0.50 -46.02
N SER A 2 10.52 0.67 -45.57
CA SER A 2 10.87 0.65 -44.13
C SER A 2 10.68 2.07 -43.60
N THR A 3 9.67 2.25 -42.78
CA THR A 3 9.46 3.52 -42.10
C THR A 3 10.44 3.56 -40.92
N THR A 4 11.52 4.32 -41.07
CA THR A 4 12.41 4.65 -39.97
C THR A 4 11.69 5.64 -39.08
N LEU A 5 11.33 5.22 -37.85
CA LEU A 5 10.84 6.12 -36.82
C LEU A 5 11.96 7.12 -36.50
N THR A 6 11.65 8.39 -36.53
CA THR A 6 12.60 9.46 -36.21
C THR A 6 12.82 9.52 -34.68
N GLU A 7 14.03 9.92 -34.26
CA GLU A 7 14.41 10.04 -32.84
C GLU A 7 13.45 10.94 -32.03
N ASP A 8 12.76 11.85 -32.71
CA ASP A 8 11.76 12.73 -32.09
C ASP A 8 10.49 11.98 -31.62
N GLU A 9 10.11 10.88 -32.31
CA GLU A 9 8.97 10.05 -31.87
C GLU A 9 9.27 9.22 -30.63
N PHE A 10 10.54 8.90 -30.37
CA PHE A 10 10.95 8.21 -29.13
C PHE A 10 10.97 9.16 -27.92
N GLY A 11 11.12 10.45 -28.11
CA GLY A 11 11.10 11.47 -27.04
C GLY A 11 9.71 11.70 -26.47
N GLU A 12 8.66 11.49 -27.25
CA GLU A 12 7.28 11.76 -26.84
C GLU A 12 6.66 10.66 -25.97
N LEU A 13 7.29 9.47 -25.93
CA LEU A 13 6.85 8.34 -25.09
C LEU A 13 7.43 8.38 -23.66
N GLN A 14 8.22 9.39 -23.34
CA GLN A 14 8.71 9.57 -21.98
C GLN A 14 7.61 10.21 -21.13
N GLU A 15 6.87 9.37 -20.39
CA GLU A 15 5.95 9.85 -19.35
C GLU A 15 6.68 10.84 -18.43
N PRO A 16 6.05 11.95 -18.05
CA PRO A 16 6.65 12.96 -17.16
C PRO A 16 6.97 12.29 -15.83
N ARG A 17 8.22 11.88 -15.66
CA ARG A 17 8.73 11.39 -14.39
C ARG A 17 8.72 12.59 -13.44
N THR A 18 7.83 12.56 -12.45
CA THR A 18 7.87 13.52 -11.35
C THR A 18 9.29 13.55 -10.77
N PRO A 19 9.96 14.71 -10.73
CA PRO A 19 11.33 14.77 -10.24
C PRO A 19 11.37 14.28 -8.79
N VAL A 20 12.27 13.34 -8.51
CA VAL A 20 12.43 12.70 -7.20
C VAL A 20 12.61 13.75 -6.08
N SER A 21 13.19 14.90 -6.42
CA SER A 21 13.38 16.04 -5.49
C SER A 21 12.06 16.60 -4.92
N GLU A 22 10.96 16.52 -5.66
CA GLU A 22 9.66 17.02 -5.18
C GLU A 22 8.94 16.00 -4.29
N VAL A 23 9.24 14.71 -4.45
CA VAL A 23 8.60 13.63 -3.70
C VAL A 23 9.29 13.40 -2.35
N LEU A 24 10.60 13.69 -2.26
CA LEU A 24 11.42 13.42 -1.08
C LEU A 24 10.90 14.07 0.21
N PRO A 25 10.47 15.36 0.24
CA PRO A 25 9.91 15.95 1.45
C PRO A 25 8.61 15.28 1.91
N TRP A 26 7.78 14.82 1.00
CA TRP A 26 6.55 14.09 1.32
C TRP A 26 6.82 12.70 1.91
N ILE A 27 7.87 12.01 1.41
CA ILE A 27 8.35 10.75 2.01
C ILE A 27 8.84 10.99 3.44
N GLY A 28 9.63 12.05 3.66
CA GLY A 28 10.08 12.44 4.99
C GLY A 28 8.93 12.73 5.94
N MET A 29 7.89 13.42 5.47
CA MET A 29 6.71 13.73 6.25
C MET A 29 5.88 12.47 6.58
N LEU A 30 5.74 11.52 5.64
CA LEU A 30 5.11 10.24 5.89
C LEU A 30 5.89 9.42 6.92
N ALA A 31 7.22 9.39 6.81
CA ALA A 31 8.08 8.68 7.77
C ALA A 31 7.96 9.29 9.18
N MET A 32 7.95 10.62 9.28
CA MET A 32 7.74 11.30 10.56
C MET A 32 6.37 10.99 11.16
N LEU A 33 5.32 11.01 10.33
CA LEU A 33 3.97 10.63 10.75
C LEU A 33 3.93 9.18 11.26
N ALA A 34 4.61 8.26 10.57
CA ALA A 34 4.71 6.86 10.97
C ALA A 34 5.42 6.71 12.33
N VAL A 35 6.50 7.46 12.57
CA VAL A 35 7.20 7.45 13.86
C VAL A 35 6.31 7.98 14.98
N VAL A 36 5.61 9.10 14.76
CA VAL A 36 4.70 9.68 15.76
C VAL A 36 3.54 8.74 16.05
N ALA A 37 2.93 8.18 15.01
CA ALA A 37 1.83 7.23 15.18
C ALA A 37 2.26 5.95 15.91
N GLY A 38 3.45 5.43 15.60
CA GLY A 38 4.06 4.30 16.30
C GLY A 38 4.34 4.60 17.78
N ALA A 39 4.84 5.79 18.07
CA ALA A 39 5.11 6.23 19.44
C ALA A 39 3.81 6.37 20.27
N LEU A 40 2.78 6.96 19.69
CA LEU A 40 1.47 7.05 20.36
C LEU A 40 0.86 5.67 20.59
N ALA A 41 0.96 4.78 19.60
CA ALA A 41 0.52 3.40 19.74
C ALA A 41 1.30 2.65 20.84
N ALA A 42 2.60 2.89 20.99
CA ALA A 42 3.43 2.30 22.04
C ALA A 42 2.96 2.73 23.44
N VAL A 43 2.68 4.02 23.62
CA VAL A 43 2.13 4.55 24.86
C VAL A 43 0.78 3.91 25.16
N PHE A 44 -0.10 3.85 24.18
CA PHE A 44 -1.41 3.20 24.33
C PHE A 44 -1.26 1.72 24.68
N TRP A 45 -0.44 0.98 23.92
CA TRP A 45 -0.19 -0.44 24.14
C TRP A 45 0.35 -0.73 25.54
N SER A 46 1.34 0.05 25.99
CA SER A 46 1.92 -0.11 27.34
C SER A 46 0.94 0.19 28.49
N ARG A 47 -0.14 0.94 28.22
CA ARG A 47 -1.16 1.29 29.25
C ARG A 47 -2.35 0.35 29.27
N VAL A 48 -2.71 -0.25 28.14
CA VAL A 48 -3.90 -1.10 28.00
C VAL A 48 -3.58 -2.56 28.31
N VAL A 49 -2.34 -3.00 28.03
CA VAL A 49 -1.94 -4.38 28.26
C VAL A 49 -1.77 -4.67 29.73
N VAL A 50 -2.57 -5.61 30.23
CA VAL A 50 -2.37 -6.22 31.56
C VAL A 50 -1.26 -7.25 31.44
N LEU A 51 -0.11 -6.99 32.05
CA LEU A 51 1.03 -7.88 32.03
C LEU A 51 0.82 -9.06 32.98
N PRO A 52 1.08 -10.30 32.51
CA PRO A 52 1.05 -11.46 33.34
C PRO A 52 2.08 -11.36 34.47
N SER A 53 1.70 -11.76 35.67
CA SER A 53 2.56 -11.72 36.85
C SER A 53 2.88 -13.11 37.32
N TYR A 54 4.12 -13.32 37.78
CA TYR A 54 4.55 -14.52 38.48
C TYR A 54 4.33 -14.33 40.00
N THR A 55 3.78 -15.34 40.64
CA THR A 55 3.72 -15.40 42.09
C THR A 55 4.93 -16.15 42.61
N ILE A 56 5.70 -15.50 43.49
CA ILE A 56 6.85 -16.13 44.12
C ILE A 56 6.38 -16.92 45.32
N LEU A 57 6.55 -18.25 45.27
CA LEU A 57 6.24 -19.12 46.41
C LEU A 57 7.32 -19.00 47.50
N ARG A 58 7.00 -19.42 48.74
CA ARG A 58 7.92 -19.46 49.88
C ARG A 58 9.20 -20.27 49.63
N ASN A 59 9.20 -21.17 48.65
CA ASN A 59 10.36 -21.98 48.24
C ASN A 59 11.21 -21.31 47.17
N GLY A 60 10.98 -20.03 46.83
CA GLY A 60 11.70 -19.30 45.75
C GLY A 60 11.33 -19.70 44.35
N ARG A 61 10.33 -20.57 44.16
CA ARG A 61 9.86 -20.94 42.79
C ARG A 61 8.82 -19.94 42.31
N ALA A 62 9.02 -19.48 41.08
CA ALA A 62 8.02 -18.68 40.34
C ALA A 62 7.02 -19.63 39.66
N VAL A 63 5.73 -19.49 39.97
CA VAL A 63 4.67 -20.29 39.36
C VAL A 63 3.82 -19.40 38.47
N VAL A 64 3.60 -19.87 37.24
CA VAL A 64 2.70 -19.27 36.28
C VAL A 64 1.32 -19.87 36.45
N THR A 65 0.31 -19.03 36.61
CA THR A 65 -1.09 -19.46 36.59
C THR A 65 -1.57 -19.66 35.16
N GLU A 66 -2.54 -20.56 34.94
CA GLU A 66 -3.15 -20.75 33.58
C GLU A 66 -3.69 -19.43 33.01
N ARG A 67 -4.13 -18.53 33.88
CA ARG A 67 -4.58 -17.17 33.51
C ARG A 67 -3.47 -16.34 32.86
N ALA A 68 -2.22 -16.51 33.29
CA ALA A 68 -1.09 -15.80 32.69
C ALA A 68 -0.83 -16.19 31.23
N LEU A 69 -1.16 -17.43 30.81
CA LEU A 69 -1.04 -17.87 29.41
C LEU A 69 -2.01 -17.09 28.52
N THR A 70 -3.21 -16.81 29.00
CA THR A 70 -4.19 -16.00 28.25
C THR A 70 -3.74 -14.54 28.14
N GLU A 71 -3.11 -14.00 29.18
CA GLU A 71 -2.61 -12.62 29.21
C GLU A 71 -1.43 -12.41 28.23
N PHE A 72 -0.61 -13.44 27.97
CA PHE A 72 0.44 -13.38 26.93
C PHE A 72 -0.14 -13.20 25.53
N VAL A 73 -1.18 -13.96 25.21
CA VAL A 73 -1.83 -13.86 23.88
C VAL A 73 -2.54 -12.50 23.74
N ALA A 74 -3.11 -11.99 24.83
CA ALA A 74 -3.77 -10.69 24.84
C ALA A 74 -2.80 -9.54 24.51
N ALA A 75 -1.56 -9.59 24.98
CA ALA A 75 -0.56 -8.57 24.71
C ALA A 75 -0.21 -8.48 23.22
N ASP A 76 0.01 -9.63 22.59
CA ASP A 76 0.28 -9.69 21.12
C ASP A 76 -0.96 -9.28 20.32
N ALA A 77 -2.16 -9.67 20.76
CA ALA A 77 -3.42 -9.29 20.12
C ALA A 77 -3.63 -7.77 20.12
N TRP A 78 -3.38 -7.10 21.26
CA TRP A 78 -3.47 -5.64 21.33
C TRP A 78 -2.46 -4.95 20.42
N PHE A 79 -1.23 -5.47 20.31
CA PHE A 79 -0.24 -4.96 19.35
C PHE A 79 -0.73 -5.06 17.91
N VAL A 80 -1.34 -6.18 17.54
CA VAL A 80 -1.91 -6.40 16.20
C VAL A 80 -3.09 -5.47 15.94
N ILE A 81 -3.98 -5.26 16.92
CA ILE A 81 -5.13 -4.34 16.80
C ILE A 81 -4.64 -2.90 16.58
N CYS A 82 -3.67 -2.44 17.39
CA CYS A 82 -3.04 -1.13 17.18
C CYS A 82 -2.45 -1.03 15.79
N GLY A 83 -1.75 -2.08 15.33
CA GLY A 83 -1.17 -2.17 14.01
C GLY A 83 -2.18 -2.08 12.89
N ALA A 84 -3.32 -2.74 13.03
CA ALA A 84 -4.39 -2.68 12.04
C ALA A 84 -4.95 -1.25 11.91
N VAL A 85 -5.25 -0.60 13.03
CA VAL A 85 -5.82 0.76 13.04
C VAL A 85 -4.83 1.79 12.49
N VAL A 86 -3.60 1.80 13.02
CA VAL A 86 -2.56 2.74 12.59
C VAL A 86 -2.12 2.47 11.15
N GLY A 87 -1.94 1.21 10.79
CA GLY A 87 -1.57 0.80 9.44
C GLY A 87 -2.60 1.28 8.41
N ILE A 88 -3.88 1.01 8.62
CA ILE A 88 -4.96 1.48 7.73
C ILE A 88 -4.91 3.01 7.60
N GLY A 89 -4.76 3.74 8.72
CA GLY A 89 -4.65 5.20 8.71
C GLY A 89 -3.46 5.69 7.87
N LEU A 90 -2.28 5.13 8.08
CA LEU A 90 -1.07 5.46 7.29
C LEU A 90 -1.23 5.11 5.82
N GLY A 91 -1.87 4.00 5.50
CA GLY A 91 -2.15 3.59 4.13
C GLY A 91 -3.07 4.57 3.40
N ILE A 92 -4.13 5.06 4.06
CA ILE A 92 -5.02 6.07 3.51
C ILE A 92 -4.26 7.38 3.23
N VAL A 93 -3.38 7.81 4.15
CA VAL A 93 -2.54 8.99 3.97
C VAL A 93 -1.57 8.79 2.82
N ALA A 94 -0.88 7.63 2.78
CA ALA A 94 0.04 7.29 1.71
C ALA A 94 -0.67 7.31 0.34
N TRP A 95 -1.86 6.73 0.23
CA TRP A 95 -2.65 6.80 -0.99
C TRP A 95 -2.97 8.21 -1.40
N LYS A 96 -3.46 9.07 -0.49
CA LYS A 96 -3.80 10.46 -0.80
C LYS A 96 -2.62 11.28 -1.30
N TRP A 97 -1.43 11.07 -0.72
CA TRP A 97 -0.25 11.86 -1.07
C TRP A 97 0.51 11.32 -2.27
N PHE A 98 0.51 10.00 -2.46
CA PHE A 98 1.34 9.33 -3.46
C PHE A 98 0.54 8.62 -4.57
N LYS A 99 -0.78 8.88 -4.67
CA LYS A 99 -1.61 8.35 -5.76
C LYS A 99 -0.98 8.54 -7.16
N PRO A 100 -0.37 9.70 -7.50
CA PRO A 100 0.22 9.89 -8.83
C PRO A 100 1.44 9.01 -9.13
N LEU A 101 2.08 8.44 -8.11
CA LEU A 101 3.23 7.55 -8.28
C LEU A 101 2.82 6.14 -8.74
N GLY A 102 1.55 5.77 -8.62
CA GLY A 102 1.08 4.43 -8.94
C GLY A 102 1.57 3.37 -7.93
N TRP A 103 2.14 2.24 -8.42
CA TRP A 103 2.56 1.11 -7.59
C TRP A 103 3.58 1.43 -6.48
N PRO A 104 4.53 2.39 -6.61
CA PRO A 104 5.44 2.75 -5.52
C PRO A 104 4.72 3.25 -4.26
N ALA A 105 3.50 3.79 -4.39
CA ALA A 105 2.71 4.21 -3.23
C ALA A 105 2.43 3.05 -2.26
N ALA A 106 2.24 1.83 -2.79
CA ALA A 106 2.05 0.63 -1.96
C ALA A 106 3.32 0.28 -1.15
N LEU A 107 4.51 0.43 -1.74
CA LEU A 107 5.78 0.21 -1.03
C LEU A 107 6.01 1.25 0.06
N LEU A 108 5.68 2.51 -0.22
CA LEU A 108 5.77 3.59 0.77
C LEU A 108 4.81 3.35 1.93
N ALA A 109 3.59 2.90 1.65
CA ALA A 109 2.62 2.53 2.68
C ALA A 109 3.12 1.35 3.53
N ALA A 110 3.64 0.28 2.88
CA ALA A 110 4.22 -0.87 3.57
C ALA A 110 5.39 -0.46 4.47
N GLY A 111 6.30 0.36 3.95
CA GLY A 111 7.45 0.89 4.68
C GLY A 111 7.05 1.75 5.88
N ALA A 112 6.06 2.63 5.71
CA ALA A 112 5.53 3.45 6.80
C ALA A 112 4.85 2.60 7.88
N GLY A 113 4.04 1.62 7.50
CA GLY A 113 3.44 0.67 8.43
C GLY A 113 4.49 -0.12 9.22
N LEU A 114 5.48 -0.68 8.52
CA LEU A 114 6.57 -1.43 9.17
C LEU A 114 7.38 -0.55 10.13
N LEU A 115 7.75 0.67 9.71
CA LEU A 115 8.45 1.64 10.55
C LEU A 115 7.65 1.96 11.80
N SER A 116 6.36 2.24 11.67
CA SER A 116 5.47 2.51 12.80
C SER A 116 5.38 1.33 13.76
N GLY A 117 5.26 0.10 13.24
CA GLY A 117 5.26 -1.13 14.03
C GLY A 117 6.56 -1.36 14.80
N LEU A 118 7.72 -1.12 14.16
CA LEU A 118 9.02 -1.23 14.81
C LEU A 118 9.21 -0.18 15.92
N VAL A 119 8.78 1.06 15.68
CA VAL A 119 8.79 2.12 16.68
C VAL A 119 7.89 1.76 17.87
N CYS A 120 6.67 1.28 17.59
CA CYS A 120 5.74 0.83 18.61
C CYS A 120 6.35 -0.30 19.46
N TRP A 121 6.94 -1.29 18.81
CA TRP A 121 7.59 -2.41 19.51
C TRP A 121 8.72 -1.94 20.40
N LYS A 122 9.72 -1.24 19.82
CA LYS A 122 10.92 -0.81 20.57
C LYS A 122 10.59 0.17 21.70
N LEU A 123 9.74 1.14 21.43
CA LEU A 123 9.34 2.09 22.45
C LEU A 123 8.46 1.44 23.51
N GLY A 124 7.61 0.48 23.16
CA GLY A 124 6.81 -0.30 24.09
C GLY A 124 7.66 -1.13 25.04
N GLU A 125 8.75 -1.75 24.55
CA GLU A 125 9.72 -2.45 25.41
C GLU A 125 10.37 -1.50 26.43
N VAL A 126 10.72 -0.29 26.02
CA VAL A 126 11.34 0.72 26.90
C VAL A 126 10.35 1.29 27.91
N LEU A 127 9.10 1.51 27.51
CA LEU A 127 8.04 2.03 28.38
C LEU A 127 7.46 0.96 29.32
N GLY A 128 7.70 -0.32 29.01
CA GLY A 128 7.30 -1.44 29.82
C GLY A 128 8.06 -1.49 31.17
N PRO A 129 7.61 -2.34 32.09
CA PRO A 129 8.35 -2.55 33.31
C PRO A 129 9.73 -3.12 32.98
N GLY A 130 10.78 -2.53 33.54
CA GLY A 130 12.19 -2.81 33.25
C GLY A 130 12.62 -4.28 33.41
N ASP A 131 13.92 -4.52 33.51
CA ASP A 131 14.48 -5.88 33.47
C ASP A 131 13.84 -6.82 34.50
N PHE A 132 13.26 -7.90 33.98
CA PHE A 132 12.57 -8.93 34.77
C PHE A 132 13.52 -9.63 35.76
N SER A 133 14.77 -9.86 35.34
CA SER A 133 15.79 -10.53 36.16
C SER A 133 16.13 -9.74 37.44
N GLU A 134 16.23 -8.41 37.29
CA GLU A 134 16.56 -7.51 38.38
C GLU A 134 15.41 -7.42 39.41
N ARG A 135 14.15 -7.40 38.90
CA ARG A 135 12.95 -7.38 39.73
C ARG A 135 12.71 -8.69 40.49
N ILE A 136 12.99 -9.87 39.87
CA ILE A 136 12.95 -11.15 40.58
C ILE A 136 14.00 -11.19 41.68
N ALA A 137 15.20 -10.69 41.44
CA ALA A 137 16.27 -10.71 42.46
C ALA A 137 15.94 -9.87 43.70
N GLN A 138 15.07 -8.88 43.56
CA GLN A 138 14.64 -7.98 44.67
C GLN A 138 13.30 -8.38 45.30
N ALA A 139 12.62 -9.39 44.72
CA ALA A 139 11.27 -9.77 45.16
C ALA A 139 11.29 -10.67 46.40
N SER A 140 10.34 -10.42 47.28
CA SER A 140 10.08 -11.21 48.52
C SER A 140 9.05 -12.33 48.26
N PRO A 141 9.06 -13.40 49.06
CA PRO A 141 8.04 -14.42 48.95
C PRO A 141 6.63 -13.87 49.14
N GLY A 142 5.75 -14.08 48.14
CA GLY A 142 4.38 -13.56 48.10
C GLY A 142 4.21 -12.38 47.15
N ASP A 143 5.31 -11.80 46.60
CA ASP A 143 5.24 -10.69 45.67
C ASP A 143 4.78 -11.16 44.29
N LEU A 144 4.05 -10.25 43.59
CA LEU A 144 3.63 -10.40 42.23
C LEU A 144 4.63 -9.63 41.34
N VAL A 145 5.44 -10.35 40.57
CA VAL A 145 6.42 -9.73 39.64
C VAL A 145 5.85 -9.77 38.23
N PRO A 146 5.45 -8.63 37.66
CA PRO A 146 4.98 -8.59 36.29
C PRO A 146 6.15 -8.88 35.32
N ILE A 147 5.85 -9.57 34.22
CA ILE A 147 6.82 -9.90 33.19
C ILE A 147 7.12 -8.64 32.36
N SER A 148 8.33 -8.59 31.76
CA SER A 148 8.66 -7.53 30.81
C SER A 148 7.73 -7.58 29.58
N LEU A 149 7.36 -6.40 29.09
CA LEU A 149 6.57 -6.26 27.88
C LEU A 149 7.46 -6.62 26.66
N THR A 150 7.37 -7.84 26.18
CA THR A 150 8.13 -8.32 25.02
C THR A 150 7.20 -8.92 24.00
N LEU A 151 7.43 -8.57 22.73
CA LEU A 151 6.72 -9.16 21.60
C LEU A 151 7.30 -10.56 21.34
N ARG A 152 6.47 -11.58 21.38
CA ARG A 152 6.90 -12.98 21.16
C ARG A 152 6.87 -13.36 19.69
N SER A 153 5.97 -12.77 18.91
CA SER A 153 5.81 -13.07 17.50
C SER A 153 6.57 -12.08 16.62
N TRP A 154 7.64 -12.53 15.98
CA TRP A 154 8.38 -11.74 14.99
C TRP A 154 7.55 -11.38 13.75
N SER A 155 6.44 -12.08 13.51
CA SER A 155 5.52 -11.78 12.41
C SER A 155 4.55 -10.64 12.73
N ALA A 156 4.38 -10.27 13.99
CA ALA A 156 3.42 -9.24 14.39
C ALA A 156 3.66 -7.87 13.73
N PRO A 157 4.90 -7.37 13.57
CA PRO A 157 5.14 -6.12 12.82
C PRO A 157 4.72 -6.19 11.34
N ALA A 158 4.70 -7.38 10.72
CA ALA A 158 4.24 -7.53 9.36
C ALA A 158 2.76 -7.17 9.19
N VAL A 159 1.93 -7.37 10.21
CA VAL A 159 0.52 -6.98 10.18
C VAL A 159 0.35 -5.47 9.97
N TRP A 160 1.24 -4.65 10.51
CA TRP A 160 1.24 -3.20 10.31
C TRP A 160 1.46 -2.82 8.85
N ALA A 161 2.42 -3.49 8.20
CA ALA A 161 2.68 -3.29 6.77
C ALA A 161 1.49 -3.76 5.91
N PHE A 162 0.92 -4.93 6.20
CA PHE A 162 -0.26 -5.43 5.50
C PHE A 162 -1.46 -4.50 5.65
N ALA A 163 -1.72 -4.04 6.88
CA ALA A 163 -2.81 -3.11 7.15
C ALA A 163 -2.63 -1.78 6.39
N ALA A 164 -1.39 -1.31 6.24
CA ALA A 164 -1.09 -0.09 5.49
C ALA A 164 -1.23 -0.25 3.98
N VAL A 165 -0.90 -1.42 3.44
CA VAL A 165 -1.04 -1.68 2.00
C VAL A 165 -2.50 -1.91 1.59
N THR A 166 -3.31 -2.48 2.47
CA THR A 166 -4.72 -2.84 2.18
C THR A 166 -5.54 -1.69 1.60
N PRO A 167 -5.61 -0.48 2.20
CA PRO A 167 -6.40 0.62 1.64
C PRO A 167 -5.84 1.13 0.30
N VAL A 168 -4.52 1.03 0.09
CA VAL A 168 -3.89 1.40 -1.19
C VAL A 168 -4.35 0.46 -2.30
N LEU A 169 -4.32 -0.85 -2.05
CA LEU A 169 -4.77 -1.85 -3.01
C LEU A 169 -6.27 -1.75 -3.28
N LEU A 170 -7.08 -1.55 -2.24
CA LEU A 170 -8.53 -1.37 -2.39
C LEU A 170 -8.83 -0.12 -3.22
N ALA A 171 -8.18 1.00 -2.93
CA ALA A 171 -8.39 2.23 -3.66
C ALA A 171 -7.91 2.13 -5.11
N ALA A 172 -6.82 1.40 -5.36
CA ALA A 172 -6.35 1.13 -6.72
C ALA A 172 -7.30 0.20 -7.50
N SER A 173 -7.94 -0.76 -6.82
CA SER A 173 -8.89 -1.69 -7.45
C SER A 173 -10.27 -1.07 -7.71
N LEU A 174 -10.66 -0.08 -6.91
CA LEU A 174 -11.98 0.59 -7.01
C LEU A 174 -11.89 1.93 -7.76
N GLY A 175 -10.67 2.39 -8.09
CA GLY A 175 -10.48 3.60 -8.89
C GLY A 175 -11.12 3.40 -10.27
N PRO A 176 -11.63 4.49 -10.91
CA PRO A 176 -12.02 4.39 -12.30
C PRO A 176 -10.83 3.87 -13.09
N ASP A 177 -11.08 2.82 -13.87
CA ASP A 177 -10.11 2.38 -14.86
C ASP A 177 -9.85 3.57 -15.79
N ASP A 178 -8.72 4.24 -15.64
CA ASP A 178 -8.15 5.09 -16.70
C ASP A 178 -7.73 4.22 -17.89
N ALA A 179 -8.25 2.98 -17.94
CA ALA A 179 -8.16 2.08 -19.06
C ALA A 179 -9.05 2.60 -20.19
N GLY A 180 -8.47 3.50 -20.97
CA GLY A 180 -9.04 3.79 -22.26
C GLY A 180 -9.48 5.23 -22.43
N GLU A 181 -8.54 6.14 -22.53
CA GLU A 181 -8.64 6.91 -23.78
C GLU A 181 -8.79 5.88 -24.89
N PRO A 182 -9.93 5.87 -25.59
CA PRO A 182 -10.01 5.07 -26.79
C PRO A 182 -8.83 5.54 -27.62
N VAL A 183 -7.86 4.63 -27.87
CA VAL A 183 -6.89 4.83 -28.94
C VAL A 183 -7.73 5.42 -30.06
N ARG A 184 -7.57 6.71 -30.32
CA ARG A 184 -8.11 7.36 -31.50
C ARG A 184 -7.60 6.50 -32.62
N ARG A 185 -8.37 5.46 -32.97
CA ARG A 185 -8.22 4.78 -34.25
C ARG A 185 -8.24 5.91 -35.21
N GLY A 186 -7.06 6.15 -35.77
CA GLY A 186 -6.78 7.27 -36.64
C GLY A 186 -8.00 7.49 -37.49
N SER A 187 -8.49 8.72 -37.44
CA SER A 187 -9.56 9.19 -38.29
C SER A 187 -9.39 8.49 -39.63
N ALA A 188 -10.35 7.64 -39.95
CA ALA A 188 -10.46 7.12 -41.26
C ALA A 188 -10.24 8.31 -42.17
N ARG A 189 -9.11 8.29 -42.86
CA ARG A 189 -8.81 9.24 -43.91
C ARG A 189 -10.09 9.33 -44.73
N PRO A 190 -10.70 10.48 -44.90
CA PRO A 190 -11.81 10.58 -45.85
C PRO A 190 -11.27 9.99 -47.14
N GLU A 191 -11.93 8.94 -47.60
CA GLU A 191 -11.72 8.40 -48.93
C GLU A 191 -11.81 9.62 -49.85
N GLU A 192 -10.67 10.07 -50.35
CA GLU A 192 -10.60 11.05 -51.42
C GLU A 192 -11.48 10.46 -52.54
N GLU A 193 -12.67 10.99 -52.64
CA GLU A 193 -13.59 10.82 -53.73
C GLU A 193 -12.75 11.15 -55.00
N GLN A 194 -12.27 10.09 -55.67
CA GLN A 194 -11.63 10.24 -56.96
C GLN A 194 -12.66 10.92 -57.83
N PRO A 195 -12.33 12.06 -58.47
CA PRO A 195 -13.21 12.66 -59.44
C PRO A 195 -13.38 11.64 -60.55
N GLU A 196 -14.61 11.16 -60.71
CA GLU A 196 -15.07 10.39 -61.84
C GLU A 196 -14.72 11.15 -63.09
N ASN A 197 -13.73 10.63 -63.83
CA ASN A 197 -13.27 11.16 -65.08
C ASN A 197 -14.38 10.88 -66.11
N VAL A 198 -15.28 11.85 -66.23
CA VAL A 198 -16.26 11.87 -67.33
C VAL A 198 -15.47 12.15 -68.62
N ASP A 199 -15.13 11.07 -69.33
CA ASP A 199 -14.54 11.11 -70.62
C ASP A 199 -15.66 11.47 -71.60
N GLU A 200 -15.75 12.77 -71.90
CA GLU A 200 -16.48 13.29 -73.08
C GLU A 200 -15.90 12.74 -74.34
N ARG A 201 -16.39 11.64 -74.85
CA ARG A 201 -16.33 11.31 -76.24
C ARG A 201 -17.68 10.91 -76.73
N GLY A 202 -18.43 11.92 -77.14
CA GLY A 202 -19.51 11.77 -78.03
C GLY A 202 -19.05 11.11 -79.34
N VAL A 203 -19.61 9.99 -79.62
CA VAL A 203 -19.76 9.58 -81.01
C VAL A 203 -21.20 9.10 -81.21
N MET A 204 -21.93 9.97 -81.85
CA MET A 204 -23.17 9.76 -82.47
C MET A 204 -23.01 8.70 -83.54
N SER A 205 -23.71 7.61 -83.45
CA SER A 205 -23.96 6.77 -84.65
C SER A 205 -25.37 6.25 -84.59
N THR A 206 -26.14 6.84 -85.42
CA THR A 206 -27.46 6.48 -85.91
C THR A 206 -27.43 5.16 -86.68
N VAL A 207 -28.61 4.58 -86.78
CA VAL A 207 -29.13 3.74 -87.84
C VAL A 207 -29.28 2.23 -87.59
N GLY A 208 -30.52 1.84 -87.79
CA GLY A 208 -30.97 0.62 -88.40
C GLY A 208 -31.83 -0.22 -87.42
N GLU A 209 -33.09 -0.05 -87.36
CA GLU A 209 -34.16 -0.52 -88.27
C GLU A 209 -34.27 -2.07 -88.34
N GLU A 210 -35.48 -2.47 -88.01
CA GLU A 210 -36.12 -3.71 -88.46
C GLU A 210 -35.63 -5.04 -87.87
N ASP A 211 -36.40 -5.94 -87.49
CA ASP A 211 -37.68 -6.44 -87.99
C ASP A 211 -38.11 -7.66 -87.13
N LEU A 212 -39.38 -7.81 -87.02
CA LEU A 212 -40.15 -9.02 -87.11
C LEU A 212 -39.98 -10.19 -86.09
N ALA A 213 -41.07 -10.35 -85.41
CA ALA A 213 -41.90 -11.55 -85.38
C ALA A 213 -41.35 -12.89 -84.84
N ARG A 214 -41.78 -13.29 -83.72
CA ARG A 214 -42.81 -14.24 -83.47
C ARG A 214 -42.99 -14.60 -82.05
#